data_eaccb87b1cd539b7f28e16772484ba7f
#
_entry.id   eaccb87b1cd539b7f28e16772484ba7f
#
_cell.length_a   1.000
_cell.length_b   1.000
_cell.length_c   1.000
_cell.angle_alpha   90.00
_cell.angle_beta   90.00
_cell.angle_gamma   90.00
#
_symmetry.space_group_name_H-M   'P 1'
#
loop_
_entity.id
_entity.type
_entity.pdbx_description
1 polymer ?
#
loop_
_entity_poly.entity_id
_entity_poly.type
_entity_poly.pdbx_seq_one_letter_code
_entity_poly.pdbx_strand_id
1 'polypeptide(L)'
;MKVYQESKEKTATELLYIEVIKKAFSDVFNLGNASDQNQSITQSQAKSWFNIHSKDFKLICEHAGTEPEYIMKLYDNLQYNYNSGKITKDQVRFGISRLELKI
;
A
#
# COMPACT_ATOMS: atom_id res chain seq x y z
N MET A 1 21.60 13.73 -22.46
CA MET A 1 21.30 13.38 -21.89
C MET A 1 20.46 12.83 -21.54
N LYS A 2 20.10 12.34 -21.42
CA LYS A 2 19.37 11.85 -20.99
C LYS A 2 19.05 11.45 -20.06
N VAL A 3 19.20 11.05 -20.04
CA VAL A 3 19.21 10.88 -18.82
C VAL A 3 18.11 11.12 -17.97
N TYR A 4 17.58 11.99 -18.02
CA TYR A 4 16.58 12.37 -17.24
C TYR A 4 15.40 11.55 -17.21
N GLN A 5 15.37 10.52 -17.85
CA GLN A 5 14.30 9.61 -17.81
C GLN A 5 14.14 8.98 -16.50
N GLU A 6 15.21 8.79 -15.81
CA GLU A 6 15.15 8.14 -14.51
C GLU A 6 14.48 8.98 -13.49
N SER A 7 14.50 10.28 -13.71
CA SER A 7 13.86 11.18 -12.77
C SER A 7 12.48 11.58 -13.22
N LYS A 8 11.92 10.83 -14.13
CA LYS A 8 10.60 11.11 -14.63
C LYS A 8 9.58 11.13 -13.51
N GLU A 9 8.75 12.15 -13.53
CA GLU A 9 7.70 12.29 -12.56
C GLU A 9 6.57 11.32 -12.82
N LYS A 10 5.86 10.96 -11.77
CA LYS A 10 4.71 10.09 -11.92
C LYS A 10 3.55 10.88 -12.49
N THR A 11 2.73 10.22 -13.29
CA THR A 11 1.56 10.85 -13.83
C THR A 11 0.50 11.04 -12.76
N ALA A 12 -0.48 11.90 -13.03
CA ALA A 12 -1.58 12.11 -12.10
C ALA A 12 -2.34 10.80 -11.86
N THR A 13 -2.49 9.99 -12.91
CA THR A 13 -3.16 8.71 -12.77
C THR A 13 -2.38 7.78 -11.85
N GLU A 14 -1.07 7.70 -12.04
CA GLU A 14 -0.24 6.86 -11.17
C GLU A 14 -0.35 7.29 -9.73
N LEU A 15 -0.27 8.60 -9.47
CA LEU A 15 -0.37 9.11 -8.11
C LEU A 15 -1.71 8.78 -7.48
N LEU A 16 -2.79 8.86 -8.26
CA LEU A 16 -4.11 8.52 -7.76
C LEU A 16 -4.17 7.06 -7.30
N TYR A 17 -3.64 6.15 -8.11
CA TYR A 17 -3.70 4.73 -7.76
C TYR A 17 -2.72 4.37 -6.66
N ILE A 18 -1.60 5.10 -6.53
CA ILE A 18 -0.72 4.94 -5.37
C ILE A 18 -1.47 5.28 -4.10
N GLU A 19 -2.31 6.34 -4.12
CA GLU A 19 -3.10 6.70 -2.96
C GLU A 19 -4.12 5.61 -2.61
N VAL A 20 -4.67 4.95 -3.62
CA VAL A 20 -5.58 3.82 -3.38
C VAL A 20 -4.84 2.72 -2.62
N ILE A 21 -3.62 2.39 -3.04
CA ILE A 21 -2.82 1.37 -2.38
C ILE A 21 -2.48 1.78 -0.95
N LYS A 22 -2.09 3.04 -0.77
CA LYS A 22 -1.76 3.56 0.57
C LYS A 22 -2.97 3.49 1.50
N LYS A 23 -4.15 3.81 0.97
CA LYS A 23 -5.37 3.73 1.76
C LYS A 23 -5.66 2.29 2.19
N ALA A 24 -5.43 1.34 1.29
CA ALA A 24 -5.63 -0.07 1.61
C ALA A 24 -4.68 -0.51 2.73
N PHE A 25 -3.41 -0.11 2.66
CA PHE A 25 -2.46 -0.38 3.74
C PHE A 25 -2.94 0.24 5.05
N SER A 26 -3.38 1.50 4.99
CA SER A 26 -3.87 2.19 6.19
C SER A 26 -5.03 1.44 6.83
N ASP A 27 -5.92 0.90 6.01
CA ASP A 27 -7.08 0.16 6.50
C ASP A 27 -6.67 -1.16 7.14
N VAL A 28 -5.67 -1.84 6.58
CA VAL A 28 -5.19 -3.11 7.14
C VAL A 28 -4.66 -2.91 8.55
N PHE A 29 -3.93 -1.82 8.78
CA PHE A 29 -3.29 -1.57 10.06
C PHE A 29 -4.12 -0.65 10.96
N ASN A 30 -5.33 -0.29 10.51
CA ASN A 30 -6.25 0.52 11.27
C ASN A 30 -5.65 1.87 11.66
N LEU A 31 -5.09 2.54 10.67
CA LEU A 31 -4.43 3.84 10.89
C LEU A 31 -5.38 5.02 10.68
N GLY A 32 -6.58 4.76 10.18
CA GLY A 32 -7.56 5.81 9.94
C GLY A 32 -8.39 6.11 11.15
N ASN A 33 -9.47 6.88 10.93
CA ASN A 33 -10.36 7.32 12.00
C ASN A 33 -11.72 6.62 11.97
N ALA A 34 -11.75 5.38 11.51
CA ALA A 34 -13.00 4.62 11.48
C ALA A 34 -13.46 4.31 12.90
N SER A 35 -14.78 4.23 13.08
CA SER A 35 -15.32 3.85 14.37
C SER A 35 -15.01 2.39 14.66
N ASP A 36 -15.10 2.02 15.94
CA ASP A 36 -14.77 0.65 16.34
C ASP A 36 -15.59 -0.38 15.59
N GLN A 37 -16.86 -0.09 15.35
CA GLN A 37 -17.72 -1.03 14.65
C GLN A 37 -17.30 -1.24 13.21
N ASN A 38 -16.84 -0.17 12.56
CA ASN A 38 -16.47 -0.24 11.16
C ASN A 38 -15.02 -0.69 10.97
N GLN A 39 -14.17 -0.53 11.97
CA GLN A 39 -12.76 -0.89 11.87
C GLN A 39 -12.56 -2.36 11.52
N SER A 40 -13.29 -3.23 12.20
CA SER A 40 -13.14 -4.66 11.98
C SER A 40 -13.52 -5.05 10.55
N ILE A 41 -14.62 -4.50 10.05
CA ILE A 41 -15.07 -4.78 8.69
C ILE A 41 -14.07 -4.22 7.69
N THR A 42 -13.66 -2.98 7.90
CA THR A 42 -12.72 -2.31 6.99
C THR A 42 -11.39 -3.05 6.93
N GLN A 43 -10.87 -3.47 8.10
CA GLN A 43 -9.63 -4.24 8.14
C GLN A 43 -9.76 -5.56 7.39
N SER A 44 -10.87 -6.26 7.61
CA SER A 44 -11.08 -7.55 6.98
C SER A 44 -11.15 -7.42 5.47
N GLN A 45 -11.86 -6.41 4.98
CA GLN A 45 -11.97 -6.16 3.55
C GLN A 45 -10.61 -5.79 2.95
N ALA A 46 -9.85 -4.95 3.65
CA ALA A 46 -8.55 -4.52 3.16
C ALA A 46 -7.59 -5.70 3.11
N LYS A 47 -7.60 -6.55 4.12
CA LYS A 47 -6.73 -7.73 4.11
C LYS A 47 -7.06 -8.66 2.97
N SER A 48 -8.34 -8.83 2.66
CA SER A 48 -8.76 -9.68 1.55
C SER A 48 -8.36 -9.10 0.21
N TRP A 49 -8.25 -7.79 0.12
CA TRP A 49 -7.89 -7.12 -1.13
C TRP A 49 -6.44 -7.41 -1.54
N PHE A 50 -5.54 -7.54 -0.56
CA PHE A 50 -4.14 -7.87 -0.86
C PHE A 50 -4.03 -9.33 -1.25
N ASN A 51 -4.22 -9.59 -2.53
CA ASN A 51 -4.23 -10.94 -3.05
C ASN A 51 -3.60 -10.96 -4.43
N ILE A 52 -2.46 -11.63 -4.57
CA ILE A 52 -1.71 -11.65 -5.81
C ILE A 52 -2.49 -12.26 -6.97
N HIS A 53 -3.54 -13.02 -6.68
CA HIS A 53 -4.37 -13.64 -7.71
C HIS A 53 -5.58 -12.80 -8.09
N SER A 54 -5.82 -11.70 -7.40
CA SER A 54 -6.97 -10.84 -7.68
C SER A 54 -6.70 -9.96 -8.88
N LYS A 55 -7.63 -9.96 -9.83
CA LYS A 55 -7.52 -9.09 -10.98
C LYS A 55 -7.58 -7.62 -10.58
N ASP A 56 -8.43 -7.30 -9.60
CA ASP A 56 -8.57 -5.93 -9.12
C ASP A 56 -7.26 -5.42 -8.52
N PHE A 57 -6.65 -6.23 -7.65
CA PHE A 57 -5.39 -5.86 -7.04
C PHE A 57 -4.31 -5.63 -8.09
N LYS A 58 -4.20 -6.56 -9.06
CA LYS A 58 -3.20 -6.46 -10.10
C LYS A 58 -3.41 -5.24 -10.98
N LEU A 59 -4.67 -4.95 -11.30
CA LEU A 59 -5.00 -3.80 -12.13
C LEU A 59 -4.65 -2.50 -11.44
N ILE A 60 -4.96 -2.38 -10.16
CA ILE A 60 -4.63 -1.19 -9.38
C ILE A 60 -3.11 -0.99 -9.33
N CYS A 61 -2.36 -2.05 -9.10
CA CYS A 61 -0.89 -1.96 -9.09
C CYS A 61 -0.35 -1.52 -10.44
N GLU A 62 -0.91 -2.07 -11.51
CA GLU A 62 -0.48 -1.71 -12.84
C GLU A 62 -0.71 -0.22 -13.11
N HIS A 63 -1.88 0.29 -12.76
CA HIS A 63 -2.18 1.70 -12.95
C HIS A 63 -1.32 2.60 -12.06
N ALA A 64 -0.90 2.08 -10.93
CA ALA A 64 0.00 2.82 -10.04
C ALA A 64 1.44 2.79 -10.53
N GLY A 65 1.73 1.96 -11.52
CA GLY A 65 3.09 1.86 -12.07
C GLY A 65 4.01 0.97 -11.25
N THR A 66 3.46 -0.01 -10.55
CA THR A 66 4.26 -0.89 -9.71
C THR A 66 3.89 -2.35 -9.98
N GLU A 67 4.79 -3.24 -9.56
CA GLU A 67 4.57 -4.67 -9.69
C GLU A 67 3.74 -5.19 -8.53
N PRO A 68 2.71 -6.01 -8.80
CA PRO A 68 1.93 -6.59 -7.71
C PRO A 68 2.78 -7.37 -6.72
N GLU A 69 3.80 -8.07 -7.20
CA GLU A 69 4.68 -8.85 -6.33
C GLU A 69 5.42 -7.97 -5.34
N TYR A 70 5.84 -6.79 -5.79
CA TYR A 70 6.52 -5.85 -4.92
C TYR A 70 5.61 -5.40 -3.79
N ILE A 71 4.37 -5.07 -4.12
CA ILE A 71 3.38 -4.61 -3.14
C ILE A 71 3.05 -5.73 -2.15
N MET A 72 2.89 -6.96 -2.65
CA MET A 72 2.62 -8.09 -1.76
C MET A 72 3.78 -8.37 -0.81
N LYS A 73 5.00 -8.24 -1.31
CA LYS A 73 6.18 -8.44 -0.46
C LYS A 73 6.23 -7.38 0.64
N LEU A 74 5.93 -6.15 0.29
CA LEU A 74 5.87 -5.07 1.27
C LEU A 74 4.77 -5.33 2.30
N TYR A 75 3.60 -5.75 1.84
CA TYR A 75 2.48 -6.06 2.72
C TYR A 75 2.86 -7.16 3.70
N ASP A 76 3.42 -8.27 3.20
CA ASP A 76 3.79 -9.38 4.07
C ASP A 76 4.84 -8.96 5.09
N ASN A 77 5.79 -8.14 4.67
CA ASN A 77 6.85 -7.65 5.54
C ASN A 77 6.29 -6.78 6.66
N LEU A 78 5.43 -5.84 6.31
CA LEU A 78 4.82 -4.96 7.31
C LEU A 78 3.94 -5.74 8.28
N GLN A 79 3.14 -6.68 7.76
CA GLN A 79 2.28 -7.51 8.59
C GLN A 79 3.11 -8.31 9.59
N TYR A 80 4.15 -8.98 9.09
CA TYR A 80 4.98 -9.80 9.94
C TYR A 80 5.66 -8.97 11.03
N ASN A 81 6.25 -7.85 10.65
CA ASN A 81 6.99 -7.03 11.59
C ASN A 81 6.07 -6.36 12.61
N TYR A 82 4.89 -5.93 12.18
CA TYR A 82 3.95 -5.32 13.09
C TYR A 82 3.38 -6.34 14.07
N ASN A 83 2.97 -7.51 13.56
CA ASN A 83 2.37 -8.53 14.40
C ASN A 83 3.35 -9.15 15.39
N SER A 84 4.63 -9.16 15.03
CA SER A 84 5.65 -9.70 15.94
C SER A 84 6.20 -8.63 16.89
N GLY A 85 5.69 -7.40 16.81
CA GLY A 85 6.10 -6.34 17.72
C GLY A 85 7.39 -5.65 17.36
N LYS A 86 7.92 -5.91 16.18
CA LYS A 86 9.19 -5.31 15.75
C LYS A 86 9.05 -3.85 15.34
N ILE A 87 7.86 -3.46 14.89
CA ILE A 87 7.62 -2.07 14.49
C ILE A 87 6.30 -1.60 15.11
N THR A 88 6.18 -0.29 15.26
CA THR A 88 5.00 0.35 15.81
C THR A 88 4.08 0.83 14.71
N LYS A 89 2.88 1.27 15.07
CA LYS A 89 1.96 1.88 14.10
C LYS A 89 2.58 3.10 13.45
N ASP A 90 3.33 3.90 14.20
CA ASP A 90 3.98 5.08 13.62
C ASP A 90 5.00 4.68 12.57
N GLN A 91 5.73 3.62 12.81
CA GLN A 91 6.68 3.11 11.83
C GLN A 91 5.98 2.56 10.59
N VAL A 92 4.82 1.94 10.77
CA VAL A 92 4.01 1.50 9.63
C VAL A 92 3.56 2.71 8.82
N ARG A 93 3.05 3.76 9.48
CA ARG A 93 2.64 4.99 8.79
C ARG A 93 3.78 5.57 7.98
N PHE A 94 4.97 5.62 8.56
CA PHE A 94 6.13 6.15 7.88
C PHE A 94 6.46 5.35 6.63
N GLY A 95 6.44 4.03 6.75
CA GLY A 95 6.70 3.16 5.61
C GLY A 95 5.70 3.35 4.48
N ILE A 96 4.42 3.48 4.84
CA ILE A 96 3.37 3.68 3.85
C ILE A 96 3.51 5.04 3.19
N SER A 97 3.82 6.08 3.96
CA SER A 97 3.91 7.42 3.41
C SER A 97 5.05 7.56 2.40
N ARG A 98 6.03 6.67 2.47
CA ARG A 98 7.15 6.69 1.54
C ARG A 98 6.93 5.79 0.33
N LEU A 99 5.75 5.20 0.21
CA LEU A 99 5.49 4.22 -0.83
C LEU A 99 5.74 4.78 -2.23
N GLU A 100 5.27 6.00 -2.49
CA GLU A 100 5.44 6.57 -3.82
C GLU A 100 6.89 6.88 -4.16
N LEU A 101 7.77 6.99 -3.17
CA LEU A 101 9.18 7.18 -3.43
C LEU A 101 9.87 5.89 -3.84
N LYS A 102 9.25 4.75 -3.51
CA LYS A 102 9.79 3.44 -3.82
C LYS A 102 9.26 2.88 -5.14
N ILE A 103 8.17 3.42 -5.60
CA ILE A 103 7.57 3.03 -6.87
C ILE A 103 8.12 3.92 -8.02
#